data_6f39102e4bd096f3bf6bf30f595d8815
#
_entry.id   6f39102e4bd096f3bf6bf30f595d8815
#
_cell.length_a   1.000
_cell.length_b   1.000
_cell.length_c   1.000
_cell.angle_alpha   90.00
_cell.angle_beta   90.00
_cell.angle_gamma   90.00
#
_symmetry.space_group_name_H-M   'P 1'
#
loop_
_entity.id
_entity.type
_entity.pdbx_description
1 polymer ?
#
loop_
_entity_poly.entity_id
_entity_poly.type
_entity_poly.pdbx_seq_one_letter_code
_entity_poly.pdbx_strand_id
1 'polypeptide(L)'
;MGKVVGIDLGTTNSVVAVMEGGKPTVIANAEGFRTTPSVVAYAKSGDRLVGQIAKRQAVMNPMNTFYSVKRFIGRRHDEVNNESSEVPYNVLNINGDVKIECTNADKQFAPEEISAQV
;
A
#
# COMPACT_ATOMS: atom_id res chain seq x y z
N MET A 1 0.05 -27.36 13.38
CA MET A 1 -0.88 -27.01 12.30
C MET A 1 -0.96 -25.51 12.14
N GLY A 2 -0.98 -25.06 10.90
CA GLY A 2 -1.10 -23.63 10.60
C GLY A 2 -2.51 -23.10 10.84
N LYS A 3 -2.60 -21.81 11.09
CA LYS A 3 -3.89 -21.12 11.14
C LYS A 3 -4.27 -20.62 9.76
N VAL A 4 -5.58 -20.56 9.49
CA VAL A 4 -6.10 -19.95 8.28
C VAL A 4 -6.25 -18.46 8.53
N VAL A 5 -5.65 -17.66 7.66
CA VAL A 5 -5.70 -16.21 7.72
C VAL A 5 -6.31 -15.67 6.42
N GLY A 6 -7.27 -14.78 6.57
CA GLY A 6 -7.87 -14.06 5.45
C GLY A 6 -7.42 -12.62 5.44
N ILE A 7 -7.10 -12.09 4.26
CA ILE A 7 -6.70 -10.71 4.09
C ILE A 7 -7.64 -10.06 3.07
N ASP A 8 -8.27 -8.96 3.47
CA ASP A 8 -9.00 -8.08 2.56
C ASP A 8 -8.12 -6.88 2.29
N LEU A 9 -7.43 -6.91 1.16
CA LEU A 9 -6.53 -5.84 0.73
C LEU A 9 -7.34 -4.83 -0.08
N GLY A 10 -8.00 -3.91 0.63
CA GLY A 10 -8.81 -2.88 0.00
C GLY A 10 -7.98 -1.73 -0.57
N THR A 11 -8.58 -0.94 -1.44
CA THR A 11 -7.93 0.23 -2.03
C THR A 11 -7.57 1.26 -0.97
N THR A 12 -8.46 1.47 0.00
CA THR A 12 -8.32 2.49 1.05
C THR A 12 -7.91 1.90 2.38
N ASN A 13 -8.51 0.78 2.77
CA ASN A 13 -8.24 0.10 4.04
C ASN A 13 -8.12 -1.39 3.83
N SER A 14 -7.33 -2.02 4.69
CA SER A 14 -7.11 -3.46 4.69
C SER A 14 -7.52 -4.07 6.03
N VAL A 15 -7.92 -5.33 6.00
CA VAL A 15 -8.36 -6.08 7.19
C VAL A 15 -7.73 -7.46 7.15
N VAL A 16 -7.30 -7.94 8.32
CA VAL A 16 -6.79 -9.30 8.50
C VAL A 16 -7.67 -10.01 9.51
N ALA A 17 -8.07 -11.22 9.20
CA ALA A 17 -8.85 -12.06 10.09
C ALA A 17 -8.24 -13.45 10.20
N VAL A 18 -8.44 -14.09 11.35
CA VAL A 18 -8.01 -15.45 11.62
C VAL A 18 -9.21 -16.28 12.01
N MET A 19 -9.19 -17.57 11.65
CA MET A 19 -10.23 -18.50 12.08
C MET A 19 -9.97 -18.94 13.53
N GLU A 20 -10.95 -18.70 14.39
CA GLU A 20 -10.91 -19.12 15.80
C GLU A 20 -12.24 -19.80 16.14
N GLY A 21 -12.18 -21.04 16.59
CA GLY A 21 -13.38 -21.78 16.97
C GLY A 21 -14.42 -21.88 15.87
N GLY A 22 -14.00 -22.01 14.61
CA GLY A 22 -14.88 -22.08 13.45
C GLY A 22 -15.46 -20.75 13.00
N LYS A 23 -15.01 -19.62 13.57
CA LYS A 23 -15.48 -18.28 13.19
C LYS A 23 -14.32 -17.37 12.82
N PRO A 24 -14.49 -16.49 11.82
CA PRO A 24 -13.47 -15.48 11.53
C PRO A 24 -13.45 -14.41 12.63
N THR A 25 -12.24 -14.06 13.06
CA THR A 25 -12.03 -13.01 14.04
C THR A 25 -11.04 -12.02 13.47
N VAL A 26 -11.44 -10.73 13.41
CA VAL A 26 -10.58 -9.67 12.91
C VAL A 26 -9.44 -9.43 13.90
N ILE A 27 -8.22 -9.37 13.36
CA ILE A 27 -7.02 -9.11 14.16
C ILE A 27 -6.78 -7.60 14.21
N ALA A 28 -6.61 -7.06 15.42
CA ALA A 28 -6.19 -5.68 15.58
C ALA A 28 -4.74 -5.51 15.14
N ASN A 29 -4.43 -4.37 14.51
CA ASN A 29 -3.05 -4.05 14.13
C ASN A 29 -2.23 -3.62 15.36
N ALA A 30 -0.96 -3.29 15.14
CA ALA A 30 -0.05 -2.88 16.23
C ALA A 30 -0.52 -1.65 16.98
N GLU A 31 -1.36 -0.83 16.36
CA GLU A 31 -1.93 0.39 16.96
C GLU A 31 -3.28 0.15 17.63
N GLY A 32 -3.79 -1.08 17.60
CA GLY A 32 -5.06 -1.46 18.24
C GLY A 32 -6.29 -1.28 17.35
N PHE A 33 -6.15 -0.92 16.08
CA PHE A 33 -7.27 -0.75 15.16
C PHE A 33 -7.54 -2.04 14.38
N ARG A 34 -8.79 -2.27 14.04
CA ARG A 34 -9.22 -3.44 13.26
C ARG A 34 -9.05 -3.25 11.76
N THR A 35 -8.90 -2.03 11.30
CA THR A 35 -8.59 -1.71 9.92
C THR A 35 -7.24 -1.02 9.86
N THR A 36 -6.50 -1.28 8.78
CA THR A 36 -5.22 -0.64 8.53
C THR A 36 -5.35 0.16 7.24
N PRO A 37 -5.09 1.46 7.26
CA PRO A 37 -5.06 2.23 6.01
C PRO A 37 -4.08 1.59 5.03
N SER A 38 -4.50 1.42 3.77
CA SER A 38 -3.67 0.83 2.72
C SER A 38 -2.69 1.88 2.20
N VAL A 39 -1.81 2.36 3.08
CA VAL A 39 -0.85 3.42 2.82
C VAL A 39 0.53 2.96 3.26
N VAL A 40 1.51 3.13 2.37
CA VAL A 40 2.91 2.82 2.64
C VAL A 40 3.73 4.07 2.36
N ALA A 41 4.64 4.43 3.24
CA ALA A 41 5.51 5.57 3.06
C ALA A 41 6.95 5.21 3.41
N TYR A 42 7.88 5.98 2.85
CA TYR A 42 9.30 5.88 3.17
C TYR A 42 9.80 7.24 3.63
N ALA A 43 10.27 7.30 4.87
CA ALA A 43 10.83 8.50 5.45
C ALA A 43 12.20 8.82 4.82
N LYS A 44 12.71 10.03 5.03
CA LYS A 44 14.04 10.43 4.53
C LYS A 44 15.16 9.54 5.05
N SER A 45 14.99 8.96 6.23
CA SER A 45 15.92 8.00 6.81
C SER A 45 15.93 6.65 6.08
N GLY A 46 14.95 6.40 5.20
CA GLY A 46 14.74 5.12 4.54
C GLY A 46 13.81 4.18 5.30
N ASP A 47 13.33 4.60 6.47
CA ASP A 47 12.40 3.79 7.25
C ASP A 47 11.05 3.64 6.55
N ARG A 48 10.54 2.42 6.53
CA ARG A 48 9.23 2.11 5.96
C ARG A 48 8.15 2.30 7.01
N LEU A 49 7.11 3.02 6.62
CA LEU A 49 5.93 3.28 7.44
C LEU A 49 4.71 2.65 6.76
N VAL A 50 3.84 2.02 7.53
CA VAL A 50 2.64 1.37 6.99
C VAL A 50 1.43 1.73 7.84
N GLY A 51 0.29 1.97 7.20
CA GLY A 51 -0.97 2.20 7.87
C GLY A 51 -1.14 3.63 8.35
N GLN A 52 -1.66 3.81 9.56
CA GLN A 52 -2.03 5.12 10.08
C GLN A 52 -0.84 6.07 10.20
N ILE A 53 0.31 5.57 10.62
CA ILE A 53 1.52 6.39 10.73
C ILE A 53 1.98 6.90 9.35
N ALA A 54 1.84 6.07 8.32
CA ALA A 54 2.13 6.50 6.95
C ALA A 54 1.14 7.57 6.48
N LYS A 55 -0.13 7.37 6.76
CA LYS A 55 -1.19 8.29 6.38
C LYS A 55 -1.03 9.67 7.04
N ARG A 56 -0.65 9.71 8.32
CA ARG A 56 -0.50 10.97 9.06
C ARG A 56 0.58 11.88 8.50
N GLN A 57 1.66 11.33 7.97
CA GLN A 57 2.79 12.10 7.45
C GLN A 57 2.67 12.39 5.95
N ALA A 58 1.58 12.00 5.30
CA ALA A 58 1.41 12.14 3.85
C ALA A 58 1.52 13.58 3.37
N VAL A 59 0.98 14.52 4.12
CA VAL A 59 1.01 15.96 3.77
C VAL A 59 2.45 16.49 3.71
N MET A 60 3.32 15.97 4.57
CA MET A 60 4.72 16.40 4.65
C MET A 60 5.65 15.64 3.70
N ASN A 61 5.18 14.51 3.16
CA ASN A 61 6.02 13.62 2.35
C ASN A 61 5.19 13.01 1.20
N PRO A 62 4.56 13.84 0.37
CA PRO A 62 3.61 13.33 -0.63
C PRO A 62 4.24 12.47 -1.71
N MET A 63 5.49 12.73 -2.09
CA MET A 63 6.15 12.00 -3.17
C MET A 63 6.63 10.60 -2.75
N ASN A 64 6.70 10.32 -1.46
CA ASN A 64 7.12 9.03 -0.93
C ASN A 64 6.06 8.38 -0.05
N THR A 65 4.80 8.78 -0.22
CA THR A 65 3.65 8.21 0.46
C THR A 65 2.70 7.63 -0.59
N PHE A 66 2.50 6.33 -0.56
CA PHE A 66 1.81 5.59 -1.60
C PHE A 66 0.47 5.07 -1.08
N TYR A 67 -0.60 5.50 -1.73
CA TYR A 67 -1.98 5.11 -1.41
C TYR A 67 -2.74 4.88 -2.72
N SER A 68 -3.87 4.20 -2.64
CA SER A 68 -4.69 3.84 -3.80
C SER A 68 -3.90 3.02 -4.84
N VAL A 69 -2.87 2.33 -4.39
CA VAL A 69 -1.95 1.59 -5.27
C VAL A 69 -2.66 0.43 -5.96
N LYS A 70 -3.70 -0.10 -5.32
CA LYS A 70 -4.50 -1.20 -5.90
C LYS A 70 -5.07 -0.84 -7.28
N ARG A 71 -5.28 0.43 -7.55
CA ARG A 71 -5.78 0.90 -8.85
C ARG A 71 -4.81 0.62 -10.00
N PHE A 72 -3.54 0.41 -9.68
CA PHE A 72 -2.49 0.16 -10.67
C PHE A 72 -2.16 -1.32 -10.84
N ILE A 73 -2.57 -2.17 -9.89
CA ILE A 73 -2.24 -3.59 -9.90
C ILE A 73 -2.89 -4.28 -11.11
N GLY A 74 -2.07 -5.03 -11.84
CA GLY A 74 -2.54 -5.80 -12.99
C GLY A 74 -2.85 -4.97 -14.22
N ARG A 75 -2.46 -3.71 -14.25
CA ARG A 75 -2.74 -2.80 -15.36
C ARG A 75 -1.46 -2.26 -15.98
N ARG A 76 -1.54 -1.96 -17.26
CA ARG A 76 -0.43 -1.30 -17.97
C ARG A 76 -0.58 0.21 -17.84
N HIS A 77 0.53 0.94 -18.08
CA HIS A 77 0.55 2.39 -17.89
C HIS A 77 -0.47 3.12 -18.74
N ASP A 78 -0.68 2.70 -19.98
CA ASP A 78 -1.65 3.33 -20.87
C ASP A 78 -3.11 3.16 -20.41
N GLU A 79 -3.36 2.16 -19.55
CA GLU A 79 -4.68 1.93 -18.98
C GLU A 79 -4.96 2.79 -17.74
N VAL A 80 -3.93 3.44 -17.17
CA VAL A 80 -4.02 4.18 -15.90
C VAL A 80 -3.57 5.64 -16.03
N ASN A 81 -3.67 6.22 -17.22
CA ASN A 81 -3.26 7.61 -17.45
C ASN A 81 -3.97 8.60 -16.52
N ASN A 82 -5.29 8.43 -16.34
CA ASN A 82 -6.06 9.30 -15.46
C ASN A 82 -5.68 9.11 -14.00
N GLU A 83 -5.58 7.85 -13.56
CA GLU A 83 -5.24 7.51 -12.19
C GLU A 83 -3.84 8.00 -11.83
N SER A 84 -2.88 7.90 -12.75
CA SER A 84 -1.51 8.34 -12.51
C SER A 84 -1.39 9.85 -12.37
N SER A 85 -2.28 10.61 -13.00
CA SER A 85 -2.29 12.07 -12.87
C SER A 85 -2.95 12.56 -11.58
N GLU A 86 -3.71 11.73 -10.89
CA GLU A 86 -4.46 12.09 -9.70
C GLU A 86 -3.69 11.90 -8.40
N VAL A 87 -2.52 11.28 -8.46
CA VAL A 87 -1.71 11.00 -7.27
C VAL A 87 -0.47 11.90 -7.21
N PRO A 88 0.00 12.26 -6.00
CA PRO A 88 1.15 13.16 -5.85
C PRO A 88 2.50 12.47 -6.06
N TYR A 89 2.55 11.15 -5.98
CA TYR A 89 3.79 10.41 -6.22
C TYR A 89 3.97 10.12 -7.71
N ASN A 90 5.20 9.82 -8.10
CA ASN A 90 5.54 9.60 -9.51
C ASN A 90 5.21 8.18 -9.95
N VAL A 91 4.35 8.07 -10.95
CA VAL A 91 4.01 6.80 -11.60
C VAL A 91 4.73 6.77 -12.94
N LEU A 92 5.59 5.79 -13.11
CA LEU A 92 6.49 5.68 -14.26
C LEU A 92 5.99 4.67 -15.28
N ASN A 93 6.30 4.94 -16.55
CA ASN A 93 6.07 4.01 -17.65
C ASN A 93 7.41 3.38 -18.05
N ILE A 94 7.62 2.12 -17.68
CA ILE A 94 8.83 1.39 -18.03
C ILE A 94 8.43 0.28 -19.01
N ASN A 95 8.61 0.56 -20.29
CA ASN A 95 8.23 -0.36 -21.38
C ASN A 95 6.75 -0.80 -21.32
N GLY A 96 5.87 0.13 -20.91
CA GLY A 96 4.45 -0.12 -20.76
C GLY A 96 4.04 -0.62 -19.39
N ASP A 97 4.97 -1.02 -18.54
CA ASP A 97 4.69 -1.46 -17.19
C ASP A 97 4.62 -0.27 -16.23
N VAL A 98 3.73 -0.35 -15.25
CA VAL A 98 3.61 0.65 -14.21
C VAL A 98 4.66 0.40 -13.14
N LYS A 99 5.46 1.42 -12.85
CA LYS A 99 6.38 1.45 -11.73
C LYS A 99 6.15 2.72 -10.92
N ILE A 100 6.34 2.63 -9.61
CA ILE A 100 6.17 3.75 -8.70
C ILE A 100 7.53 4.13 -8.15
N GLU A 101 7.92 5.38 -8.36
CA GLU A 101 9.20 5.89 -7.91
C GLU A 101 9.19 6.20 -6.42
N CYS A 102 10.16 5.67 -5.70
CA CYS A 102 10.38 5.98 -4.30
C CYS A 102 11.79 6.55 -4.12
N THR A 103 11.90 7.87 -4.08
CA THR A 103 13.20 8.54 -3.97
C THR A 103 13.87 8.29 -2.62
N ASN A 104 13.10 8.21 -1.53
CA ASN A 104 13.64 7.97 -0.20
C ASN A 104 14.21 6.55 -0.03
N ALA A 105 13.76 5.59 -0.82
CA ALA A 105 14.31 4.22 -0.82
C ALA A 105 15.26 3.99 -2.00
N ASP A 106 15.40 4.98 -2.89
CA ASP A 106 16.20 4.89 -4.12
C ASP A 106 15.81 3.67 -4.95
N LYS A 107 14.51 3.47 -5.13
CA LYS A 107 13.94 2.31 -5.82
C LYS A 107 12.73 2.69 -6.66
N GLN A 108 12.44 1.80 -7.62
CA GLN A 108 11.19 1.81 -8.37
C GLN A 108 10.45 0.52 -8.02
N PHE A 109 9.24 0.66 -7.47
CA PHE A 109 8.43 -0.48 -7.05
C PHE A 109 7.35 -0.80 -8.07
N ALA A 110 7.10 -2.09 -8.29
CA ALA A 110 5.84 -2.50 -8.89
C ALA A 110 4.71 -2.23 -7.89
N PRO A 111 3.48 -1.92 -8.36
CA PRO A 111 2.36 -1.70 -7.43
C PRO A 111 2.14 -2.85 -6.45
N GLU A 112 2.30 -4.09 -6.90
CA GLU A 112 2.15 -5.28 -6.07
C GLU A 112 3.17 -5.32 -4.93
N GLU A 113 4.38 -4.83 -5.17
CA GLU A 113 5.44 -4.80 -4.15
C GLU A 113 5.08 -3.83 -3.03
N ILE A 114 4.44 -2.71 -3.36
CA ILE A 114 3.97 -1.73 -2.35
C ILE A 114 2.81 -2.31 -1.57
N SER A 115 1.82 -2.87 -2.25
CA SER A 115 0.66 -3.46 -1.58
C SER A 115 1.04 -4.62 -0.67
N ALA A 116 2.09 -5.34 -0.99
CA ALA A 116 2.58 -6.45 -0.16
C ALA A 116 3.14 -5.97 1.18
N GLN A 117 3.45 -4.68 1.34
CA GLN A 117 3.94 -4.13 2.60
C GLN A 117 2.82 -3.89 3.62
N VAL A 118 1.59 -3.79 3.17
CA VAL A 118 0.44 -3.58 4.04
C VAL A 118 0.17 -4.83 4.86
#